data_7f7774973897896b602b58162108d999
#
_entry.id   7f7774973897896b602b58162108d999
#
_cell.length_a   1.000
_cell.length_b   1.000
_cell.length_c   1.000
_cell.angle_alpha   90.00
_cell.angle_beta   90.00
_cell.angle_gamma   90.00
#
_symmetry.space_group_name_H-M   'P 1'
#
loop_
_entity.id
_entity.type
_entity.pdbx_description
1 polymer ?
#
loop_
_entity_poly.entity_id
_entity_poly.type
_entity_poly.pdbx_seq_one_letter_code
_entity_poly.pdbx_strand_id
1 'polypeptide(L)'
;MTSRLSLMRMLALMVTALALAAAASACGGSSSAQPLTGTSPPAASPASLTSSLTGAHPMKTIGIIGGVSWASSEVYYRLLNEWMRDRFGDDYSAAILMYSLPFGEFARQERQADKGDWKPLDATMIDAARRVEAGGADFIIIASNTLNSTGDMIEANVSIPVLRIEDAVGRAVRDRGLKKVALLGTKFTMEEPFYRERLKKYGFQVVTPDQRERDYINEAIFDRLCNDVITDADRVKFQRIIARLVTEEGAQGVILGCTEIPLLIKQKDVSVPAFDSTRLHARAALQYALGDSGAIQP
;
A
#
# COMPACT_ATOMS: atom_id res chain seq x y z
N MET A 1 12.93 14.68 23.32
CA MET A 1 11.51 14.60 23.74
C MET A 1 10.57 15.59 23.02
N THR A 2 11.04 16.32 22.02
CA THR A 2 10.27 17.42 21.36
C THR A 2 9.72 17.07 19.97
N SER A 3 10.04 15.89 19.38
CA SER A 3 9.60 15.53 18.02
C SER A 3 8.24 14.80 17.94
N ARG A 4 7.72 14.31 19.09
CA ARG A 4 6.46 13.55 19.14
C ARG A 4 5.17 14.41 19.13
N LEU A 5 5.30 15.70 19.41
CA LEU A 5 4.14 16.61 19.45
C LEU A 5 3.71 17.15 18.07
N SER A 6 4.56 17.06 17.04
CA SER A 6 4.25 17.59 15.71
C SER A 6 3.29 16.69 14.93
N LEU A 7 3.43 15.35 15.06
CA LEU A 7 2.56 14.39 14.39
C LEU A 7 1.12 14.45 14.93
N MET A 8 0.96 14.73 16.23
CA MET A 8 -0.36 14.83 16.89
C MET A 8 -1.21 16.03 16.44
N ARG A 9 -0.61 17.11 15.93
CA ARG A 9 -1.36 18.28 15.47
C ARG A 9 -1.87 18.13 14.04
N MET A 10 -1.24 17.33 13.20
CA MET A 10 -1.57 17.21 11.77
C MET A 10 -2.80 16.32 11.51
N LEU A 11 -2.95 15.20 12.24
CA LEU A 11 -4.12 14.34 12.06
C LEU A 11 -5.42 14.90 12.65
N ALA A 12 -5.36 15.86 13.57
CA ALA A 12 -6.56 16.49 14.16
C ALA A 12 -7.30 17.42 13.19
N LEU A 13 -6.66 17.94 12.16
CA LEU A 13 -7.25 18.86 11.18
C LEU A 13 -8.08 18.15 10.09
N MET A 14 -7.85 16.87 9.81
CA MET A 14 -8.65 16.12 8.83
C MET A 14 -10.06 15.76 9.30
N VAL A 15 -10.36 15.80 10.60
CA VAL A 15 -11.66 15.37 11.14
C VAL A 15 -12.71 16.49 11.14
N THR A 16 -12.33 17.75 10.96
CA THR A 16 -13.26 18.89 11.05
C THR A 16 -13.92 19.32 9.75
N ALA A 17 -13.52 18.81 8.60
CA ALA A 17 -14.06 19.22 7.30
C ALA A 17 -15.26 18.39 6.79
N LEU A 18 -15.66 17.31 7.47
CA LEU A 18 -16.72 16.38 6.98
C LEU A 18 -18.02 16.40 7.78
N ALA A 19 -18.25 17.39 8.63
CA ALA A 19 -19.41 17.43 9.55
C ALA A 19 -20.50 18.43 9.17
N LEU A 20 -20.64 18.86 7.91
CA LEU A 20 -21.73 19.79 7.53
C LEU A 20 -22.35 19.44 6.18
N ALA A 21 -23.12 18.36 6.08
CA ALA A 21 -24.20 18.21 5.08
C ALA A 21 -25.05 16.96 5.37
N ALA A 22 -25.96 17.00 6.32
CA ALA A 22 -27.11 16.11 6.35
C ALA A 22 -28.23 16.72 7.15
N ALA A 23 -29.13 17.44 6.48
CA ALA A 23 -30.46 17.73 7.01
C ALA A 23 -31.48 17.71 5.86
N ALA A 24 -32.58 16.99 6.13
CA ALA A 24 -33.90 17.03 5.50
C ALA A 24 -34.13 16.22 4.21
N SER A 25 -34.83 15.09 4.36
CA SER A 25 -36.25 15.00 3.93
C SER A 25 -36.86 13.67 4.41
N ALA A 26 -37.84 13.81 5.28
CA ALA A 26 -38.75 12.73 5.63
C ALA A 26 -39.96 12.77 4.66
N CYS A 27 -40.31 11.61 4.06
CA CYS A 27 -41.65 11.35 3.58
C CYS A 27 -41.94 9.87 3.77
N GLY A 28 -43.02 9.58 4.51
CA GLY A 28 -43.44 8.25 4.87
C GLY A 28 -44.16 7.51 3.73
N GLY A 29 -44.07 6.21 3.81
CA GLY A 29 -44.82 5.26 2.96
C GLY A 29 -44.84 3.91 3.65
N SER A 30 -45.94 3.60 4.34
CA SER A 30 -46.25 2.31 4.91
C SER A 30 -46.58 1.32 3.81
N SER A 31 -45.85 0.22 3.69
CA SER A 31 -46.26 -0.93 2.90
C SER A 31 -46.00 -2.20 3.69
N SER A 32 -47.08 -2.94 3.96
CA SER A 32 -47.12 -4.21 4.64
C SER A 32 -46.48 -5.32 3.80
N ALA A 33 -45.38 -5.90 4.30
CA ALA A 33 -44.74 -7.07 3.69
C ALA A 33 -45.17 -8.35 4.41
N GLN A 34 -45.76 -9.27 3.67
CA GLN A 34 -46.01 -10.66 4.11
C GLN A 34 -44.71 -11.48 4.19
N PRO A 35 -44.57 -12.42 5.10
CA PRO A 35 -43.43 -13.29 5.19
C PRO A 35 -43.45 -14.36 4.09
N LEU A 36 -42.43 -14.32 3.22
CA LEU A 36 -42.12 -15.42 2.31
C LEU A 36 -41.30 -16.47 3.05
N THR A 37 -41.88 -17.62 3.31
CA THR A 37 -41.17 -18.84 3.71
C THR A 37 -40.49 -19.42 2.48
N GLY A 38 -39.22 -19.11 2.29
CA GLY A 38 -38.40 -19.70 1.25
C GLY A 38 -37.23 -20.46 1.87
N THR A 39 -37.20 -21.77 1.68
CA THR A 39 -36.08 -22.65 1.98
C THR A 39 -34.90 -22.21 1.16
N SER A 40 -33.83 -21.76 1.84
CA SER A 40 -32.55 -21.41 1.23
C SER A 40 -31.92 -22.66 0.58
N PRO A 41 -31.44 -22.59 -0.67
CA PRO A 41 -30.61 -23.66 -1.23
C PRO A 41 -29.26 -23.71 -0.50
N PRO A 42 -28.61 -24.89 -0.43
CA PRO A 42 -27.33 -25.03 0.23
C PRO A 42 -26.28 -24.14 -0.47
N ALA A 43 -25.53 -23.43 0.31
CA ALA A 43 -24.43 -22.58 -0.17
C ALA A 43 -23.45 -23.43 -0.99
N ALA A 44 -23.35 -23.16 -2.28
CA ALA A 44 -22.34 -23.76 -3.13
C ALA A 44 -20.96 -23.29 -2.67
N SER A 45 -20.06 -24.26 -2.47
CA SER A 45 -18.66 -23.99 -2.09
C SER A 45 -18.01 -23.09 -3.14
N PRO A 46 -17.27 -22.04 -2.77
CA PRO A 46 -16.68 -21.09 -3.72
C PRO A 46 -15.63 -21.69 -4.67
N ALA A 47 -15.25 -22.94 -4.48
CA ALA A 47 -14.22 -23.62 -5.28
C ALA A 47 -14.64 -23.96 -6.72
N SER A 48 -15.92 -23.81 -7.12
CA SER A 48 -16.38 -24.29 -8.43
C SER A 48 -16.53 -23.21 -9.53
N LEU A 49 -16.37 -21.95 -9.22
CA LEU A 49 -16.59 -20.86 -10.20
C LEU A 49 -15.34 -20.40 -10.95
N THR A 50 -14.12 -20.77 -10.49
CA THR A 50 -12.88 -20.32 -11.10
C THR A 50 -12.28 -21.30 -12.13
N SER A 51 -12.84 -22.53 -12.24
CA SER A 51 -12.25 -23.61 -13.05
C SER A 51 -12.61 -23.59 -14.54
N SER A 52 -13.53 -22.72 -15.00
CA SER A 52 -14.07 -22.80 -16.36
C SER A 52 -13.66 -21.67 -17.31
N LEU A 53 -12.84 -20.71 -16.90
CA LEU A 53 -12.58 -19.50 -17.70
C LEU A 53 -11.23 -19.42 -18.40
N THR A 54 -10.28 -20.34 -18.16
CA THR A 54 -9.01 -20.30 -18.89
C THR A 54 -8.45 -21.72 -19.12
N GLY A 55 -8.12 -22.06 -20.35
CA GLY A 55 -7.28 -23.20 -20.67
C GLY A 55 -5.80 -23.01 -20.26
N ALA A 56 -5.51 -22.10 -19.35
CA ALA A 56 -4.23 -21.83 -18.70
C ALA A 56 -4.46 -21.85 -17.19
N HIS A 57 -3.45 -22.20 -16.40
CA HIS A 57 -3.50 -22.30 -14.94
C HIS A 57 -4.40 -21.26 -14.30
N PRO A 58 -5.33 -21.64 -13.39
CA PRO A 58 -6.25 -20.69 -12.77
C PRO A 58 -5.44 -19.60 -12.07
N MET A 59 -5.75 -18.32 -12.42
CA MET A 59 -5.12 -17.19 -11.77
C MET A 59 -5.43 -17.22 -10.27
N LYS A 60 -4.40 -17.00 -9.43
CA LYS A 60 -4.57 -16.90 -7.99
C LYS A 60 -5.32 -15.61 -7.63
N THR A 61 -6.19 -15.70 -6.63
CA THR A 61 -6.90 -14.54 -6.07
C THR A 61 -5.96 -13.70 -5.22
N ILE A 62 -5.81 -12.43 -5.57
CA ILE A 62 -4.98 -11.45 -4.86
C ILE A 62 -5.76 -10.91 -3.68
N GLY A 63 -5.33 -11.20 -2.47
CA GLY A 63 -5.85 -10.60 -1.26
C GLY A 63 -5.20 -9.24 -0.99
N ILE A 64 -5.98 -8.17 -0.83
CA ILE A 64 -5.46 -6.83 -0.54
C ILE A 64 -5.98 -6.35 0.80
N ILE A 65 -5.07 -6.06 1.73
CA ILE A 65 -5.39 -5.26 2.92
C ILE A 65 -5.15 -3.80 2.55
N GLY A 66 -6.24 -3.05 2.42
CA GLY A 66 -6.25 -1.65 1.99
C GLY A 66 -6.95 -0.72 2.98
N GLY A 67 -7.29 0.50 2.54
CA GLY A 67 -8.03 1.49 3.34
C GLY A 67 -7.18 2.34 4.26
N VAL A 68 -5.88 2.09 4.37
CA VAL A 68 -4.94 2.93 5.15
C VAL A 68 -4.70 4.28 4.50
N SER A 69 -4.83 4.32 3.19
CA SER A 69 -5.33 5.39 2.33
C SER A 69 -6.18 4.68 1.29
N TRP A 70 -7.44 5.08 1.16
CA TRP A 70 -8.30 4.53 0.11
C TRP A 70 -7.71 4.81 -1.28
N ALA A 71 -7.06 5.96 -1.45
CA ALA A 71 -6.37 6.34 -2.70
C ALA A 71 -5.22 5.38 -3.05
N SER A 72 -4.40 4.97 -2.06
CA SER A 72 -3.39 3.92 -2.27
C SER A 72 -4.03 2.61 -2.75
N SER A 73 -5.13 2.21 -2.13
CA SER A 73 -5.85 0.98 -2.46
C SER A 73 -6.41 1.02 -3.88
N GLU A 74 -6.92 2.17 -4.31
CA GLU A 74 -7.38 2.43 -5.68
C GLU A 74 -6.24 2.28 -6.69
N VAL A 75 -5.05 2.82 -6.39
CA VAL A 75 -3.87 2.68 -7.26
C VAL A 75 -3.51 1.19 -7.47
N TYR A 76 -3.50 0.38 -6.42
CA TYR A 76 -3.26 -1.07 -6.55
C TYR A 76 -4.32 -1.73 -7.43
N TYR A 77 -5.60 -1.50 -7.13
CA TYR A 77 -6.70 -2.08 -7.90
C TYR A 77 -6.61 -1.71 -9.38
N ARG A 78 -6.36 -0.43 -9.68
CA ARG A 78 -6.25 0.07 -11.05
C ARG A 78 -5.04 -0.55 -11.77
N LEU A 79 -3.85 -0.55 -11.17
CA LEU A 79 -2.64 -1.09 -11.80
C LEU A 79 -2.79 -2.59 -12.13
N LEU A 80 -3.33 -3.38 -11.22
CA LEU A 80 -3.53 -4.81 -11.43
C LEU A 80 -4.47 -5.08 -12.62
N ASN A 81 -5.56 -4.33 -12.72
CA ASN A 81 -6.53 -4.49 -13.81
C ASN A 81 -6.03 -3.92 -15.14
N GLU A 82 -5.35 -2.75 -15.14
CA GLU A 82 -4.73 -2.20 -16.34
C GLU A 82 -3.73 -3.20 -16.95
N TRP A 83 -2.86 -3.81 -16.16
CA TRP A 83 -1.87 -4.77 -16.65
C TRP A 83 -2.49 -6.11 -17.10
N MET A 84 -3.60 -6.54 -16.49
CA MET A 84 -4.36 -7.69 -16.99
C MET A 84 -4.93 -7.38 -18.37
N ARG A 85 -5.59 -6.25 -18.54
CA ARG A 85 -6.13 -5.80 -19.81
C ARG A 85 -5.04 -5.65 -20.87
N ASP A 86 -3.92 -5.00 -20.53
CA ASP A 86 -2.81 -4.76 -21.46
C ASP A 86 -2.16 -6.07 -21.95
N ARG A 87 -2.19 -7.12 -21.11
CA ARG A 87 -1.59 -8.41 -21.41
C ARG A 87 -2.52 -9.37 -22.13
N PHE A 88 -3.81 -9.40 -21.78
CA PHE A 88 -4.75 -10.42 -22.21
C PHE A 88 -5.92 -9.88 -23.03
N GLY A 89 -6.13 -8.57 -23.07
CA GLY A 89 -7.21 -7.89 -23.78
C GLY A 89 -8.27 -7.29 -22.85
N ASP A 90 -9.19 -6.53 -23.44
CA ASP A 90 -10.15 -5.67 -22.72
C ASP A 90 -11.12 -6.44 -21.80
N ASP A 91 -11.37 -7.71 -22.09
CA ASP A 91 -12.30 -8.56 -21.31
C ASP A 91 -11.67 -9.14 -20.04
N TYR A 92 -10.37 -8.89 -19.80
CA TYR A 92 -9.64 -9.50 -18.68
C TYR A 92 -9.40 -8.53 -17.53
N SER A 93 -9.63 -9.02 -16.32
CA SER A 93 -9.34 -8.33 -15.07
C SER A 93 -8.68 -9.27 -14.06
N ALA A 94 -8.06 -8.69 -13.03
CA ALA A 94 -7.45 -9.47 -11.96
C ALA A 94 -8.51 -10.02 -10.99
N ALA A 95 -8.31 -11.26 -10.51
CA ALA A 95 -9.09 -11.79 -9.38
C ALA A 95 -8.59 -11.13 -8.09
N ILE A 96 -9.41 -10.25 -7.48
CA ILE A 96 -9.03 -9.45 -6.33
C ILE A 96 -10.08 -9.58 -5.23
N LEU A 97 -9.63 -9.85 -4.01
CA LEU A 97 -10.38 -9.71 -2.78
C LEU A 97 -9.75 -8.60 -1.94
N MET A 98 -10.45 -7.48 -1.78
CA MET A 98 -9.93 -6.35 -1.01
C MET A 98 -10.74 -6.15 0.27
N TYR A 99 -10.04 -6.17 1.42
CA TYR A 99 -10.60 -5.70 2.68
C TYR A 99 -10.08 -4.29 2.95
N SER A 100 -10.96 -3.31 2.80
CA SER A 100 -10.65 -1.90 3.05
C SER A 100 -10.95 -1.54 4.50
N LEU A 101 -9.90 -1.21 5.27
CA LEU A 101 -10.00 -0.78 6.65
C LEU A 101 -10.75 0.56 6.77
N PRO A 102 -11.63 0.73 7.77
CA PRO A 102 -12.26 2.02 8.05
C PRO A 102 -11.23 2.99 8.65
N PHE A 103 -10.76 3.94 7.85
CA PHE A 103 -9.61 4.80 8.18
C PHE A 103 -9.73 5.55 9.52
N GLY A 104 -10.93 6.02 9.88
CA GLY A 104 -11.11 6.77 11.14
C GLY A 104 -10.81 5.96 12.40
N GLU A 105 -11.20 4.69 12.44
CA GLU A 105 -10.86 3.75 13.51
C GLU A 105 -9.36 3.43 13.49
N PHE A 106 -8.87 3.08 12.32
CA PHE A 106 -7.48 2.73 12.07
C PHE A 106 -6.51 3.85 12.48
N ALA A 107 -6.78 5.10 12.08
CA ALA A 107 -5.97 6.27 12.46
C ALA A 107 -5.90 6.51 13.97
N ARG A 108 -6.93 6.10 14.75
CA ARG A 108 -6.86 6.14 16.23
C ARG A 108 -5.86 5.11 16.75
N GLN A 109 -5.86 3.92 16.17
CA GLN A 109 -4.93 2.83 16.55
C GLN A 109 -3.48 3.16 16.17
N GLU A 110 -3.24 3.78 15.01
CA GLU A 110 -1.91 4.29 14.66
C GLU A 110 -1.40 5.30 15.70
N ARG A 111 -2.25 6.22 16.14
CA ARG A 111 -1.87 7.17 17.20
C ARG A 111 -1.59 6.51 18.55
N GLN A 112 -2.19 5.36 18.85
CA GLN A 112 -1.86 4.57 20.02
C GLN A 112 -0.52 3.85 19.85
N ALA A 113 -0.27 3.27 18.69
CA ALA A 113 0.99 2.64 18.32
C ALA A 113 2.17 3.63 18.40
N ASP A 114 2.00 4.87 17.96
CA ASP A 114 3.00 5.94 18.12
C ASP A 114 3.37 6.23 19.59
N LYS A 115 2.47 5.90 20.53
CA LYS A 115 2.71 6.01 21.97
C LYS A 115 3.28 4.72 22.58
N GLY A 116 3.51 3.70 21.76
CA GLY A 116 4.03 2.39 22.16
C GLY A 116 2.99 1.31 22.42
N ASP A 117 1.69 1.60 22.23
CA ASP A 117 0.64 0.57 22.33
C ASP A 117 0.22 0.09 20.93
N TRP A 118 0.91 -0.94 20.45
CA TRP A 118 0.69 -1.58 19.15
C TRP A 118 -0.46 -2.59 19.13
N LYS A 119 -0.90 -3.07 20.28
CA LYS A 119 -1.85 -4.17 20.38
C LYS A 119 -3.16 -3.98 19.61
N PRO A 120 -3.82 -2.79 19.64
CA PRO A 120 -5.06 -2.60 18.88
C PRO A 120 -4.82 -2.62 17.36
N LEU A 121 -3.72 -2.03 16.90
CA LEU A 121 -3.33 -2.02 15.48
C LEU A 121 -3.02 -3.44 15.01
N ASP A 122 -2.21 -4.18 15.77
CA ASP A 122 -1.85 -5.56 15.46
C ASP A 122 -3.10 -6.45 15.37
N ALA A 123 -4.02 -6.33 16.33
CA ALA A 123 -5.27 -7.09 16.31
C ALA A 123 -6.12 -6.79 15.08
N THR A 124 -6.22 -5.52 14.68
CA THR A 124 -6.94 -5.10 13.47
C THR A 124 -6.29 -5.65 12.20
N MET A 125 -4.97 -5.63 12.10
CA MET A 125 -4.26 -6.14 10.94
C MET A 125 -4.34 -7.67 10.83
N ILE A 126 -4.31 -8.39 11.95
CA ILE A 126 -4.53 -9.86 11.98
C ILE A 126 -5.98 -10.18 11.55
N ASP A 127 -6.98 -9.46 12.09
CA ASP A 127 -8.38 -9.68 11.71
C ASP A 127 -8.60 -9.41 10.22
N ALA A 128 -8.04 -8.33 9.68
CA ALA A 128 -8.09 -8.02 8.26
C ALA A 128 -7.49 -9.15 7.40
N ALA A 129 -6.32 -9.67 7.79
CA ALA A 129 -5.65 -10.75 7.09
C ALA A 129 -6.48 -12.04 7.09
N ARG A 130 -7.05 -12.41 8.25
CA ARG A 130 -7.92 -13.58 8.38
C ARG A 130 -9.20 -13.46 7.56
N ARG A 131 -9.79 -12.26 7.45
CA ARG A 131 -10.96 -12.02 6.59
C ARG A 131 -10.63 -12.20 5.12
N VAL A 132 -9.48 -11.71 4.70
CA VAL A 132 -8.98 -11.87 3.33
C VAL A 132 -8.71 -13.34 3.02
N GLU A 133 -8.07 -14.07 3.93
CA GLU A 133 -7.83 -15.52 3.82
C GLU A 133 -9.15 -16.30 3.78
N ALA A 134 -10.06 -16.05 4.73
CA ALA A 134 -11.36 -16.71 4.79
C ALA A 134 -12.25 -16.42 3.59
N GLY A 135 -12.06 -15.27 2.93
CA GLY A 135 -12.73 -14.90 1.70
C GLY A 135 -12.21 -15.64 0.46
N GLY A 136 -11.16 -16.45 0.59
CA GLY A 136 -10.63 -17.26 -0.50
C GLY A 136 -9.47 -16.61 -1.27
N ALA A 137 -8.74 -15.68 -0.68
CA ALA A 137 -7.50 -15.20 -1.26
C ALA A 137 -6.42 -16.28 -1.20
N ASP A 138 -5.57 -16.36 -2.24
CA ASP A 138 -4.46 -17.31 -2.29
C ASP A 138 -3.18 -16.75 -1.66
N PHE A 139 -3.09 -15.44 -1.53
CA PHE A 139 -1.98 -14.73 -0.88
C PHE A 139 -2.41 -13.30 -0.54
N ILE A 140 -1.62 -12.62 0.29
CA ILE A 140 -1.92 -11.27 0.79
C ILE A 140 -0.85 -10.27 0.31
N ILE A 141 -1.30 -9.06 -0.04
CA ILE A 141 -0.49 -7.85 -0.12
C ILE A 141 -1.08 -6.77 0.80
N ILE A 142 -0.23 -5.93 1.37
CA ILE A 142 -0.63 -4.79 2.21
C ILE A 142 -0.40 -3.51 1.39
N ALA A 143 -1.48 -2.78 1.08
CA ALA A 143 -1.44 -1.59 0.22
C ALA A 143 -0.92 -0.35 0.97
N SER A 144 0.18 -0.50 1.73
CA SER A 144 0.83 0.55 2.52
C SER A 144 2.29 0.20 2.76
N ASN A 145 3.23 1.13 2.51
CA ASN A 145 4.63 0.91 2.87
C ASN A 145 4.78 0.79 4.40
N THR A 146 4.19 1.71 5.16
CA THR A 146 4.26 1.75 6.62
C THR A 146 3.76 0.46 7.27
N LEU A 147 2.59 -0.04 6.84
CA LEU A 147 1.98 -1.23 7.45
C LEU A 147 2.59 -2.55 7.02
N ASN A 148 3.48 -2.57 6.05
CA ASN A 148 4.30 -3.75 5.83
C ASN A 148 5.18 -4.08 7.05
N SER A 149 5.35 -3.13 8.01
CA SER A 149 5.94 -3.42 9.33
C SER A 149 5.22 -4.52 10.12
N THR A 150 3.93 -4.72 9.88
CA THR A 150 3.11 -5.76 10.53
C THR A 150 3.17 -7.11 9.79
N GLY A 151 3.87 -7.20 8.66
CA GLY A 151 3.83 -8.36 7.79
C GLY A 151 4.32 -9.66 8.44
N ASP A 152 5.39 -9.64 9.24
CA ASP A 152 5.89 -10.84 9.92
C ASP A 152 4.87 -11.37 10.94
N MET A 153 4.17 -10.45 11.62
CA MET A 153 3.09 -10.79 12.54
C MET A 153 1.88 -11.39 11.79
N ILE A 154 1.52 -10.82 10.63
CA ILE A 154 0.45 -11.38 9.79
C ILE A 154 0.84 -12.78 9.30
N GLU A 155 2.04 -12.96 8.77
CA GLU A 155 2.57 -14.27 8.33
C GLU A 155 2.47 -15.34 9.42
N ALA A 156 2.65 -14.96 10.69
CA ALA A 156 2.50 -15.88 11.83
C ALA A 156 1.03 -16.23 12.16
N ASN A 157 0.04 -15.53 11.57
CA ASN A 157 -1.37 -15.65 11.96
C ASN A 157 -2.31 -16.10 10.83
N VAL A 158 -1.79 -16.30 9.61
CA VAL A 158 -2.51 -16.84 8.44
C VAL A 158 -1.73 -17.98 7.80
N SER A 159 -2.39 -18.81 6.98
CA SER A 159 -1.76 -19.95 6.30
C SER A 159 -1.33 -19.62 4.87
N ILE A 160 -1.83 -18.52 4.30
CA ILE A 160 -1.50 -18.07 2.94
C ILE A 160 -0.31 -17.11 2.96
N PRO A 161 0.52 -17.08 1.89
CA PRO A 161 1.71 -16.23 1.84
C PRO A 161 1.38 -14.73 1.91
N VAL A 162 2.26 -13.95 2.54
CA VAL A 162 2.23 -12.48 2.48
C VAL A 162 3.37 -11.99 1.59
N LEU A 163 3.05 -11.36 0.48
CA LEU A 163 4.05 -10.73 -0.38
C LEU A 163 4.39 -9.35 0.18
N ARG A 164 5.65 -9.16 0.54
CA ARG A 164 6.12 -7.93 1.18
C ARG A 164 6.59 -6.92 0.14
N ILE A 165 6.20 -5.65 0.33
CA ILE A 165 6.59 -4.55 -0.55
C ILE A 165 8.11 -4.37 -0.60
N GLU A 166 8.78 -4.51 0.55
CA GLU A 166 10.24 -4.42 0.66
C GLU A 166 10.93 -5.49 -0.20
N ASP A 167 10.34 -6.68 -0.31
CA ASP A 167 10.91 -7.76 -1.12
C ASP A 167 10.77 -7.49 -2.62
N ALA A 168 9.66 -6.87 -3.05
CA ALA A 168 9.49 -6.45 -4.44
C ALA A 168 10.52 -5.37 -4.82
N VAL A 169 10.70 -4.38 -3.94
CA VAL A 169 11.71 -3.32 -4.11
C VAL A 169 13.12 -3.89 -4.07
N GLY A 170 13.41 -4.76 -3.09
CA GLY A 170 14.74 -5.36 -2.92
C GLY A 170 15.19 -6.16 -4.14
N ARG A 171 14.29 -6.97 -4.72
CA ARG A 171 14.56 -7.67 -5.99
C ARG A 171 14.86 -6.70 -7.12
N ALA A 172 14.04 -5.66 -7.30
CA ALA A 172 14.22 -4.68 -8.38
C ALA A 172 15.53 -3.91 -8.29
N VAL A 173 15.96 -3.54 -7.08
CA VAL A 173 17.25 -2.86 -6.83
C VAL A 173 18.42 -3.83 -7.10
N ARG A 174 18.37 -5.05 -6.56
CA ARG A 174 19.39 -6.08 -6.76
C ARG A 174 19.58 -6.41 -8.25
N ASP A 175 18.48 -6.57 -8.98
CA ASP A 175 18.51 -6.97 -10.40
C ASP A 175 19.11 -5.87 -11.29
N ARG A 176 19.17 -4.62 -10.80
CA ARG A 176 19.94 -3.52 -11.41
C ARG A 176 21.41 -3.46 -10.95
N GLY A 177 21.84 -4.35 -10.07
CA GLY A 177 23.21 -4.42 -9.58
C GLY A 177 23.63 -3.26 -8.67
N LEU A 178 22.70 -2.45 -8.15
CA LEU A 178 22.98 -1.29 -7.33
C LEU A 178 23.48 -1.71 -5.94
N LYS A 179 24.42 -0.94 -5.38
CA LYS A 179 25.04 -1.22 -4.08
C LYS A 179 24.60 -0.28 -2.97
N LYS A 180 24.05 0.88 -3.32
CA LYS A 180 23.52 1.86 -2.37
C LYS A 180 22.35 2.62 -2.98
N VAL A 181 21.26 2.73 -2.25
CA VAL A 181 20.06 3.45 -2.71
C VAL A 181 19.53 4.37 -1.61
N ALA A 182 18.92 5.47 -2.01
CA ALA A 182 18.19 6.36 -1.10
C ALA A 182 16.78 5.82 -0.86
N LEU A 183 16.24 6.02 0.35
CA LEU A 183 14.85 5.73 0.69
C LEU A 183 14.16 7.03 1.12
N LEU A 184 13.12 7.42 0.37
CA LEU A 184 12.20 8.50 0.69
C LEU A 184 10.82 7.91 0.98
N GLY A 185 10.16 8.36 2.04
CA GLY A 185 8.84 7.89 2.45
C GLY A 185 8.30 8.70 3.62
N THR A 186 7.31 8.18 4.32
CA THR A 186 6.90 8.75 5.60
C THR A 186 8.07 8.67 6.60
N LYS A 187 8.02 9.51 7.63
CA LYS A 187 9.04 9.48 8.69
C LYS A 187 9.18 8.09 9.29
N PHE A 188 8.06 7.41 9.52
CA PHE A 188 8.03 6.03 10.00
C PHE A 188 8.78 5.08 9.06
N THR A 189 8.52 5.13 7.75
CA THR A 189 9.19 4.29 6.75
C THR A 189 10.71 4.55 6.70
N MET A 190 11.14 5.81 6.87
CA MET A 190 12.55 6.21 6.80
C MET A 190 13.33 5.94 8.10
N GLU A 191 12.69 6.05 9.27
CA GLU A 191 13.36 6.00 10.58
C GLU A 191 13.30 4.61 11.22
N GLU A 192 12.16 3.92 11.11
CA GLU A 192 12.00 2.61 11.71
C GLU A 192 12.85 1.55 10.99
N PRO A 193 13.36 0.53 11.71
CA PRO A 193 14.31 -0.41 11.15
C PRO A 193 13.71 -1.40 10.15
N PHE A 194 12.41 -1.71 10.21
CA PHE A 194 11.78 -2.82 9.49
C PHE A 194 12.09 -2.84 7.99
N TYR A 195 11.99 -1.68 7.34
CA TYR A 195 12.20 -1.57 5.90
C TYR A 195 13.67 -1.82 5.53
N ARG A 196 14.59 -1.14 6.21
CA ARG A 196 16.03 -1.26 5.97
C ARG A 196 16.56 -2.65 6.33
N GLU A 197 16.11 -3.22 7.47
CA GLU A 197 16.52 -4.56 7.90
C GLU A 197 16.11 -5.62 6.87
N ARG A 198 14.86 -5.55 6.36
CA ARG A 198 14.41 -6.50 5.36
C ARG A 198 15.17 -6.37 4.02
N LEU A 199 15.57 -5.16 3.63
CA LEU A 199 16.36 -4.93 2.42
C LEU A 199 17.81 -5.41 2.50
N LYS A 200 18.38 -5.56 3.70
CA LYS A 200 19.78 -6.04 3.88
C LYS A 200 20.05 -7.38 3.19
N LYS A 201 19.08 -8.30 3.17
CA LYS A 201 19.22 -9.61 2.52
C LYS A 201 19.47 -9.55 1.01
N TYR A 202 19.19 -8.40 0.37
CA TYR A 202 19.43 -8.18 -1.06
C TYR A 202 20.82 -7.64 -1.39
N GLY A 203 21.68 -7.42 -0.38
CA GLY A 203 23.10 -7.11 -0.55
C GLY A 203 23.43 -5.69 -0.98
N PHE A 204 22.57 -4.71 -0.65
CA PHE A 204 22.81 -3.29 -0.86
C PHE A 204 22.53 -2.46 0.41
N GLN A 205 23.07 -1.26 0.45
CA GLN A 205 22.89 -0.31 1.54
C GLN A 205 21.72 0.63 1.24
N VAL A 206 21.01 1.03 2.29
CA VAL A 206 19.95 2.04 2.22
C VAL A 206 20.37 3.25 3.03
N VAL A 207 20.37 4.43 2.40
CA VAL A 207 20.56 5.73 3.05
C VAL A 207 19.23 6.49 3.06
N THR A 208 19.04 7.30 4.10
CA THR A 208 17.86 8.16 4.24
C THR A 208 18.29 9.62 4.34
N PRO A 209 17.43 10.57 3.99
CA PRO A 209 17.67 11.99 4.18
C PRO A 209 18.04 12.33 5.64
N ASP A 210 18.61 13.51 5.87
CA ASP A 210 18.84 14.01 7.22
C ASP A 210 17.52 14.31 7.95
N GLN A 211 17.60 14.64 9.26
CA GLN A 211 16.40 14.83 10.07
C GLN A 211 15.50 15.96 9.54
N ARG A 212 16.06 17.08 9.08
CA ARG A 212 15.29 18.22 8.57
C ARG A 212 14.62 17.89 7.24
N GLU A 213 15.32 17.15 6.41
CA GLU A 213 14.81 16.68 5.13
C GLU A 213 13.71 15.63 5.32
N ARG A 214 13.85 14.69 6.27
CA ARG A 214 12.80 13.72 6.62
C ARG A 214 11.55 14.40 7.16
N ASP A 215 11.73 15.40 8.02
CA ASP A 215 10.60 16.19 8.55
C ASP A 215 9.86 16.90 7.41
N TYR A 216 10.59 17.53 6.48
CA TYR A 216 10.01 18.18 5.30
C TYR A 216 9.27 17.20 4.38
N ILE A 217 9.88 16.06 4.06
CA ILE A 217 9.27 15.03 3.21
C ILE A 217 7.98 14.53 3.85
N ASN A 218 8.00 14.24 5.14
CA ASN A 218 6.84 13.77 5.88
C ASN A 218 5.70 14.80 5.89
N GLU A 219 6.01 16.09 6.12
CA GLU A 219 5.05 17.19 6.03
C GLU A 219 4.48 17.30 4.61
N ALA A 220 5.33 17.26 3.58
CA ALA A 220 4.88 17.31 2.19
C ALA A 220 3.93 16.16 1.85
N ILE A 221 4.21 14.94 2.32
CA ILE A 221 3.34 13.79 2.10
C ILE A 221 1.95 14.03 2.72
N PHE A 222 1.90 14.34 4.02
CA PHE A 222 0.62 14.40 4.75
C PHE A 222 -0.17 15.68 4.49
N ASP A 223 0.48 16.82 4.42
CA ASP A 223 -0.22 18.11 4.33
C ASP A 223 -0.58 18.48 2.89
N ARG A 224 0.16 17.94 1.91
CA ARG A 224 0.02 18.32 0.51
C ARG A 224 -0.30 17.15 -0.39
N LEU A 225 0.60 16.18 -0.55
CA LEU A 225 0.44 15.11 -1.55
C LEU A 225 -0.78 14.21 -1.29
N CYS A 226 -1.07 13.90 -0.02
CA CYS A 226 -2.29 13.16 0.36
C CYS A 226 -3.59 13.94 0.11
N ASN A 227 -3.49 15.25 -0.13
CA ASN A 227 -4.61 16.12 -0.46
C ASN A 227 -4.59 16.58 -1.93
N ASP A 228 -3.87 15.85 -2.80
CA ASP A 228 -3.69 16.16 -4.23
C ASP A 228 -3.07 17.53 -4.51
N VAL A 229 -2.39 18.13 -3.52
CA VAL A 229 -1.68 19.40 -3.68
C VAL A 229 -0.25 19.11 -4.13
N ILE A 230 0.01 19.27 -5.43
CA ILE A 230 1.31 19.06 -6.05
C ILE A 230 1.89 20.42 -6.43
N THR A 231 3.06 20.78 -5.85
CA THR A 231 3.71 22.06 -6.13
C THR A 231 5.08 21.88 -6.77
N ASP A 232 5.47 22.84 -7.62
CA ASP A 232 6.82 22.86 -8.18
C ASP A 232 7.88 23.13 -7.09
N ALA A 233 7.53 23.85 -6.03
CA ALA A 233 8.41 24.09 -4.89
C ALA A 233 8.78 22.76 -4.19
N ASP A 234 7.80 21.90 -3.93
CA ASP A 234 8.03 20.56 -3.37
C ASP A 234 8.86 19.71 -4.33
N ARG A 235 8.52 19.73 -5.64
CA ARG A 235 9.27 19.00 -6.66
C ARG A 235 10.75 19.37 -6.66
N VAL A 236 11.05 20.66 -6.69
CA VAL A 236 12.44 21.16 -6.66
C VAL A 236 13.13 20.77 -5.35
N LYS A 237 12.43 20.82 -4.22
CA LYS A 237 13.00 20.44 -2.92
C LYS A 237 13.33 18.94 -2.87
N PHE A 238 12.41 18.08 -3.31
CA PHE A 238 12.66 16.63 -3.40
C PHE A 238 13.82 16.31 -4.34
N GLN A 239 13.88 16.95 -5.51
CA GLN A 239 14.99 16.79 -6.45
C GLN A 239 16.34 17.16 -5.81
N ARG A 240 16.42 18.25 -5.04
CA ARG A 240 17.63 18.67 -4.32
C ARG A 240 18.03 17.65 -3.25
N ILE A 241 17.08 17.14 -2.49
CA ILE A 241 17.32 16.09 -1.48
C ILE A 241 17.90 14.84 -2.15
N ILE A 242 17.26 14.39 -3.23
CA ILE A 242 17.71 13.21 -3.98
C ILE A 242 19.11 13.46 -4.57
N ALA A 243 19.34 14.61 -5.19
CA ALA A 243 20.64 14.98 -5.75
C ALA A 243 21.74 14.98 -4.68
N ARG A 244 21.47 15.52 -3.48
CA ARG A 244 22.41 15.49 -2.35
C ARG A 244 22.73 14.05 -1.94
N LEU A 245 21.73 13.19 -1.79
CA LEU A 245 21.94 11.78 -1.44
C LEU A 245 22.77 11.03 -2.51
N VAL A 246 22.62 11.41 -3.78
CA VAL A 246 23.43 10.87 -4.88
C VAL A 246 24.86 11.36 -4.79
N THR A 247 25.08 12.67 -4.62
CA THR A 247 26.43 13.28 -4.69
C THR A 247 27.22 13.11 -3.40
N GLU A 248 26.60 13.23 -2.24
CA GLU A 248 27.28 13.21 -0.95
C GLU A 248 27.28 11.84 -0.29
N GLU A 249 26.16 11.09 -0.41
CA GLU A 249 26.03 9.77 0.19
C GLU A 249 26.32 8.62 -0.78
N GLY A 250 26.48 8.92 -2.08
CA GLY A 250 26.76 7.92 -3.12
C GLY A 250 25.57 7.01 -3.46
N ALA A 251 24.34 7.48 -3.31
CA ALA A 251 23.17 6.73 -3.71
C ALA A 251 23.12 6.56 -5.23
N GLN A 252 22.94 5.33 -5.68
CA GLN A 252 22.91 4.94 -7.10
C GLN A 252 21.48 4.80 -7.64
N GLY A 253 20.47 4.96 -6.78
CA GLY A 253 19.05 4.91 -7.06
C GLY A 253 18.24 5.48 -5.91
N VAL A 254 16.95 5.70 -6.12
CA VAL A 254 16.03 6.21 -5.09
C VAL A 254 14.76 5.35 -5.02
N ILE A 255 14.42 4.91 -3.81
CA ILE A 255 13.16 4.23 -3.50
C ILE A 255 12.12 5.30 -3.14
N LEU A 256 11.02 5.32 -3.89
CA LEU A 256 9.85 6.14 -3.61
C LEU A 256 8.90 5.32 -2.72
N GLY A 257 9.17 5.36 -1.41
CA GLY A 257 8.54 4.51 -0.39
C GLY A 257 7.24 5.08 0.17
N CYS A 258 6.45 5.74 -0.66
CA CYS A 258 5.09 6.19 -0.39
C CYS A 258 4.32 6.27 -1.69
N THR A 259 3.02 5.96 -1.71
CA THR A 259 2.17 5.99 -2.90
C THR A 259 2.02 7.38 -3.50
N GLU A 260 2.17 8.41 -2.69
CA GLU A 260 1.99 9.82 -3.07
C GLU A 260 3.26 10.43 -3.67
N ILE A 261 4.46 9.99 -3.28
CA ILE A 261 5.72 10.53 -3.84
C ILE A 261 5.79 10.38 -5.38
N PRO A 262 5.37 9.26 -6.00
CA PRO A 262 5.32 9.14 -7.44
C PRO A 262 4.36 10.11 -8.15
N LEU A 263 3.44 10.78 -7.46
CA LEU A 263 2.65 11.88 -8.02
C LEU A 263 3.52 13.10 -8.28
N LEU A 264 4.50 13.35 -7.43
CA LEU A 264 5.41 14.49 -7.48
C LEU A 264 6.69 14.20 -8.28
N ILE A 265 7.36 13.07 -8.02
CA ILE A 265 8.67 12.69 -8.56
C ILE A 265 8.50 11.51 -9.52
N LYS A 266 8.94 11.71 -10.77
CA LYS A 266 8.98 10.69 -11.82
C LYS A 266 10.43 10.34 -12.17
N GLN A 267 10.66 9.29 -12.94
CA GLN A 267 12.00 8.93 -13.43
C GLN A 267 12.70 10.10 -14.16
N LYS A 268 11.97 10.92 -14.89
CA LYS A 268 12.52 12.08 -15.62
C LYS A 268 13.02 13.21 -14.71
N ASP A 269 12.59 13.21 -13.46
CA ASP A 269 12.90 14.26 -12.48
C ASP A 269 14.21 13.99 -11.71
N VAL A 270 14.81 12.80 -11.90
CA VAL A 270 16.01 12.37 -11.17
C VAL A 270 17.03 11.72 -12.10
N SER A 271 18.31 11.85 -11.77
CA SER A 271 19.45 11.35 -12.57
C SER A 271 19.76 9.86 -12.36
N VAL A 272 19.17 9.25 -11.34
CA VAL A 272 19.39 7.84 -10.97
C VAL A 272 18.08 7.05 -11.11
N PRO A 273 18.10 5.71 -11.20
CA PRO A 273 16.90 4.90 -11.21
C PRO A 273 15.96 5.20 -10.04
N ALA A 274 14.68 5.46 -10.33
CA ALA A 274 13.63 5.64 -9.36
C ALA A 274 12.81 4.34 -9.24
N PHE A 275 12.66 3.85 -8.00
CA PHE A 275 11.94 2.63 -7.67
C PHE A 275 10.61 3.00 -7.00
N ASP A 276 9.53 3.04 -7.78
CA ASP A 276 8.17 3.19 -7.27
C ASP A 276 7.76 1.90 -6.56
N SER A 277 7.75 1.93 -5.23
CA SER A 277 7.48 0.77 -4.39
C SER A 277 6.09 0.18 -4.65
N THR A 278 5.08 1.02 -4.88
CA THR A 278 3.70 0.58 -5.15
C THR A 278 3.58 -0.17 -6.46
N ARG A 279 4.16 0.39 -7.54
CA ARG A 279 4.15 -0.28 -8.86
C ARG A 279 4.94 -1.59 -8.82
N LEU A 280 6.08 -1.62 -8.15
CA LEU A 280 6.88 -2.85 -8.00
C LEU A 280 6.13 -3.92 -7.21
N HIS A 281 5.45 -3.54 -6.14
CA HIS A 281 4.69 -4.46 -5.31
C HIS A 281 3.46 -5.01 -6.05
N ALA A 282 2.66 -4.15 -6.67
CA ALA A 282 1.51 -4.56 -7.47
C ALA A 282 1.94 -5.49 -8.62
N ARG A 283 3.08 -5.18 -9.28
CA ARG A 283 3.64 -6.04 -10.34
C ARG A 283 4.04 -7.41 -9.81
N ALA A 284 4.75 -7.45 -8.68
CA ALA A 284 5.14 -8.72 -8.05
C ALA A 284 3.91 -9.55 -7.65
N ALA A 285 2.85 -8.89 -7.17
CA ALA A 285 1.59 -9.55 -6.85
C ALA A 285 0.93 -10.17 -8.10
N LEU A 286 0.88 -9.43 -9.20
CA LEU A 286 0.31 -9.94 -10.45
C LEU A 286 1.13 -11.09 -11.03
N GLN A 287 2.48 -11.00 -11.02
CA GLN A 287 3.35 -12.08 -11.44
C GLN A 287 3.12 -13.35 -10.63
N TYR A 288 3.01 -13.21 -9.31
CA TYR A 288 2.73 -14.34 -8.42
C TYR A 288 1.34 -14.94 -8.68
N ALA A 289 0.34 -14.11 -8.92
CA ALA A 289 -1.02 -14.55 -9.23
C ALA A 289 -1.10 -15.35 -10.54
N LEU A 290 -0.32 -14.97 -11.53
CA LEU A 290 -0.26 -15.62 -12.83
C LEU A 290 0.66 -16.87 -12.88
N GLY A 291 1.40 -17.13 -11.79
CA GLY A 291 2.42 -18.21 -11.79
C GLY A 291 3.61 -17.88 -12.69
N ASP A 292 3.81 -16.61 -13.02
CA ASP A 292 4.85 -16.20 -13.95
C ASP A 292 6.21 -16.05 -13.25
N SER A 293 7.20 -16.77 -13.76
CA SER A 293 8.61 -16.48 -13.50
C SER A 293 9.17 -15.40 -14.46
N GLY A 294 8.39 -14.98 -15.46
CA GLY A 294 8.78 -14.01 -16.48
C GLY A 294 8.41 -12.56 -16.11
N ALA A 295 9.24 -11.62 -16.56
CA ALA A 295 9.04 -10.19 -16.32
C ALA A 295 7.77 -9.67 -17.03
N ILE A 296 6.80 -9.16 -16.28
CA ILE A 296 5.83 -8.22 -16.82
C ILE A 296 6.62 -6.95 -17.13
N GLN A 297 6.73 -6.55 -18.40
CA GLN A 297 7.51 -5.37 -18.80
C GLN A 297 6.92 -4.08 -18.23
N PRO A 298 7.76 -3.04 -18.00
CA PRO A 298 7.36 -1.76 -17.40
C PRO A 298 6.38 -0.97 -18.23
#